data_b7bb6ad14300e2b43db5ceea1e3b8bbc
#
_entry.id   b7bb6ad14300e2b43db5ceea1e3b8bbc
#
_cell.length_a   1.000
_cell.length_b   1.000
_cell.length_c   1.000
_cell.angle_alpha   90.00
_cell.angle_beta   90.00
_cell.angle_gamma   90.00
#
_symmetry.space_group_name_H-M   'P 1'
#
loop_
_entity.id
_entity.type
_entity.pdbx_description
1 polymer ?
#
loop_
_entity_poly.entity_id
_entity_poly.type
_entity_poly.pdbx_seq_one_letter_code
_entity_poly.pdbx_strand_id
1 'polypeptide(L)'
;ELGLKAGTPITYRGGDQPNNALSLNVFNPGEIASTAGTSGVVYGVNGSVNFDPKSRVNTFAHVNHDNNKTRLGVLLCINGTGILNSWVKRNIAPEGISYNEMNILASKAPIGSDGVSILPFGNGAERMLENKEIGCSIRGLNFNIHSKQHIIRAAQEGIVFSFKYGIDVMEQMGIKVKKIHAGHA
;
A
#
# COMPACT_ATOMS: atom_id res chain seq x y z
N GLU A 1 -14.05 -28.73 -14.91
CA GLU A 1 -14.25 -28.25 -16.29
C GLU A 1 -14.97 -26.91 -16.24
N LEU A 2 -14.51 -25.93 -17.05
CA LEU A 2 -15.03 -24.55 -17.04
C LEU A 2 -16.29 -24.37 -17.92
N GLY A 3 -16.78 -25.44 -18.56
CA GLY A 3 -17.93 -25.37 -19.47
C GLY A 3 -17.70 -24.55 -20.74
N LEU A 4 -16.45 -24.17 -21.03
CA LEU A 4 -16.12 -23.42 -22.24
C LEU A 4 -16.01 -24.33 -23.46
N LYS A 5 -16.42 -23.82 -24.63
CA LYS A 5 -16.26 -24.55 -25.90
C LYS A 5 -14.82 -24.58 -26.36
N ALA A 6 -14.41 -25.66 -27.02
CA ALA A 6 -13.11 -25.71 -27.70
C ALA A 6 -12.98 -24.54 -28.69
N GLY A 7 -11.85 -23.87 -28.71
CA GLY A 7 -11.60 -22.69 -29.54
C GLY A 7 -12.06 -21.36 -28.94
N THR A 8 -12.55 -21.32 -27.68
CA THR A 8 -12.79 -20.06 -27.00
C THR A 8 -11.45 -19.30 -26.90
N PRO A 9 -11.34 -18.09 -27.46
CA PRO A 9 -10.09 -17.36 -27.48
C PRO A 9 -9.68 -16.90 -26.08
N ILE A 10 -8.41 -17.12 -25.72
CA ILE A 10 -7.78 -16.50 -24.56
C ILE A 10 -7.10 -15.24 -25.06
N THR A 11 -7.76 -14.11 -24.93
CA THR A 11 -7.33 -12.84 -25.52
C THR A 11 -6.44 -12.00 -24.63
N TYR A 12 -6.38 -12.33 -23.32
CA TYR A 12 -5.68 -11.51 -22.36
C TYR A 12 -5.17 -12.35 -21.17
N ARG A 13 -3.95 -12.04 -20.74
CA ARG A 13 -3.34 -12.57 -19.51
C ARG A 13 -2.79 -11.40 -18.72
N GLY A 14 -3.22 -11.23 -17.49
CA GLY A 14 -2.76 -10.16 -16.60
C GLY A 14 -2.66 -10.64 -15.17
N GLY A 15 -1.74 -10.03 -14.42
CA GLY A 15 -1.68 -10.20 -12.98
C GLY A 15 -2.87 -9.52 -12.28
N ASP A 16 -3.08 -9.84 -11.02
CA ASP A 16 -4.13 -9.24 -10.18
C ASP A 16 -3.94 -7.72 -10.02
N GLN A 17 -2.72 -7.26 -9.79
CA GLN A 17 -2.45 -5.84 -9.55
C GLN A 17 -2.63 -4.94 -10.78
N PRO A 18 -2.21 -5.30 -12.00
CA PRO A 18 -2.59 -4.57 -13.20
C PRO A 18 -4.10 -4.51 -13.42
N ASN A 19 -4.83 -5.60 -13.14
CA ASN A 19 -6.28 -5.63 -13.23
C ASN A 19 -6.96 -4.77 -12.16
N ASN A 20 -6.42 -4.75 -10.95
CA ASN A 20 -6.89 -3.85 -9.90
C ASN A 20 -6.66 -2.38 -10.29
N ALA A 21 -5.49 -2.05 -10.86
CA ALA A 21 -5.22 -0.71 -11.37
C ALA A 21 -6.19 -0.32 -12.50
N LEU A 22 -6.54 -1.26 -13.40
CA LEU A 22 -7.58 -1.08 -14.41
C LEU A 22 -8.93 -0.73 -13.76
N SER A 23 -9.35 -1.47 -12.72
CA SER A 23 -10.63 -1.21 -12.03
C SER A 23 -10.67 0.18 -11.35
N LEU A 24 -9.52 0.71 -10.97
CA LEU A 24 -9.35 2.05 -10.41
C LEU A 24 -9.13 3.14 -11.48
N ASN A 25 -9.29 2.82 -12.75
CA ASN A 25 -9.10 3.75 -13.87
C ASN A 25 -7.68 4.34 -13.94
N VAL A 26 -6.67 3.50 -13.69
CA VAL A 26 -5.24 3.87 -13.75
C VAL A 26 -4.64 3.32 -15.04
N PHE A 27 -4.34 4.20 -16.00
CA PHE A 27 -3.91 3.85 -17.36
C PHE A 27 -2.67 4.61 -17.83
N ASN A 28 -2.42 5.80 -17.30
CA ASN A 28 -1.44 6.72 -17.87
C ASN A 28 -0.22 6.90 -16.97
N PRO A 29 0.94 7.22 -17.55
CA PRO A 29 2.13 7.52 -16.76
C PRO A 29 1.90 8.64 -15.75
N GLY A 30 2.30 8.37 -14.51
CA GLY A 30 2.10 9.23 -13.37
C GLY A 30 0.80 8.99 -12.62
N GLU A 31 -0.07 8.10 -13.08
CA GLU A 31 -1.21 7.64 -12.30
C GLU A 31 -0.81 6.48 -11.40
N ILE A 32 -1.30 6.49 -10.17
CA ILE A 32 -1.02 5.48 -9.15
C ILE A 32 -2.33 4.89 -8.65
N ALA A 33 -2.41 3.57 -8.57
CA ALA A 33 -3.39 2.84 -7.80
C ALA A 33 -2.79 2.52 -6.42
N SER A 34 -3.48 2.90 -5.35
CA SER A 34 -3.11 2.60 -3.97
C SER A 34 -4.23 1.79 -3.33
N THR A 35 -3.95 0.58 -2.92
CA THR A 35 -4.94 -0.30 -2.30
C THR A 35 -4.50 -0.74 -0.91
N ALA A 36 -5.44 -0.68 0.04
CA ALA A 36 -5.23 -1.05 1.43
C ALA A 36 -6.12 -2.24 1.78
N GLY A 37 -5.61 -3.44 1.51
CA GLY A 37 -6.18 -4.70 1.99
C GLY A 37 -5.42 -5.21 3.22
N THR A 38 -5.38 -6.52 3.43
CA THR A 38 -4.53 -7.17 4.45
C THR A 38 -3.08 -6.72 4.32
N SER A 39 -2.56 -6.73 3.08
CA SER A 39 -1.35 -6.03 2.67
C SER A 39 -1.72 -4.79 1.85
N GLY A 40 -0.84 -3.79 1.84
CA GLY A 40 -0.99 -2.61 0.99
C GLY A 40 -0.25 -2.77 -0.32
N VAL A 41 -0.70 -2.04 -1.33
CA VAL A 41 -0.04 -1.98 -2.63
C VAL A 41 0.01 -0.53 -3.11
N VAL A 42 1.19 -0.15 -3.61
CA VAL A 42 1.35 1.03 -4.45
C VAL A 42 1.71 0.54 -5.84
N TYR A 43 0.88 0.87 -6.82
CA TYR A 43 1.06 0.48 -8.21
C TYR A 43 1.05 1.72 -9.10
N GLY A 44 2.19 2.05 -9.70
CA GLY A 44 2.33 3.21 -10.56
C GLY A 44 2.52 2.83 -12.03
N VAL A 45 1.99 3.65 -12.94
CA VAL A 45 2.24 3.48 -14.37
C VAL A 45 3.42 4.35 -14.80
N ASN A 46 4.42 3.71 -15.43
CA ASN A 46 5.57 4.37 -16.03
C ASN A 46 5.48 4.34 -17.56
N GLY A 47 5.85 5.43 -18.21
CA GLY A 47 5.89 5.55 -19.67
C GLY A 47 7.25 5.23 -20.29
N SER A 48 8.25 4.87 -19.49
CA SER A 48 9.60 4.53 -19.92
C SER A 48 10.10 3.25 -19.25
N VAL A 49 11.01 2.56 -19.90
CA VAL A 49 11.70 1.41 -19.33
C VAL A 49 12.67 1.91 -18.26
N ASN A 50 12.43 1.50 -17.02
CA ASN A 50 13.28 1.82 -15.89
C ASN A 50 13.19 0.73 -14.83
N PHE A 51 14.15 0.67 -13.92
CA PHE A 51 14.20 -0.28 -12.82
C PHE A 51 14.70 0.40 -11.54
N ASP A 52 14.34 -0.12 -10.41
CA ASP A 52 14.89 0.29 -9.13
C ASP A 52 16.19 -0.48 -8.86
N PRO A 53 17.36 0.21 -8.73
CA PRO A 53 18.65 -0.45 -8.51
C PRO A 53 18.71 -1.24 -7.20
N LYS A 54 17.82 -0.97 -6.27
CA LYS A 54 17.69 -1.69 -4.99
C LYS A 54 16.68 -2.84 -5.04
N SER A 55 16.05 -3.07 -6.19
CA SER A 55 15.06 -4.15 -6.40
C SER A 55 13.87 -4.13 -5.42
N ARG A 56 13.47 -2.94 -4.95
CA ARG A 56 12.37 -2.76 -4.00
C ARG A 56 10.99 -2.94 -4.63
N VAL A 57 10.90 -2.89 -5.96
CA VAL A 57 9.67 -2.98 -6.75
C VAL A 57 9.78 -4.05 -7.82
N ASN A 58 8.62 -4.50 -8.32
CA ASN A 58 8.53 -5.28 -9.54
C ASN A 58 8.06 -4.39 -10.70
N THR A 59 8.59 -4.61 -11.90
CA THR A 59 8.17 -3.90 -13.11
C THR A 59 7.75 -4.91 -14.18
N PHE A 60 6.59 -4.70 -14.78
CA PHE A 60 6.03 -5.55 -15.83
C PHE A 60 5.11 -4.76 -16.77
N ALA A 61 4.68 -5.37 -17.87
CA ALA A 61 3.76 -4.72 -18.80
C ALA A 61 2.41 -4.41 -18.11
N HIS A 62 1.93 -3.18 -18.24
CA HIS A 62 0.60 -2.80 -17.80
C HIS A 62 -0.47 -3.26 -18.82
N VAL A 63 -1.74 -3.30 -18.42
CA VAL A 63 -2.85 -3.83 -19.22
C VAL A 63 -2.99 -3.17 -20.60
N ASN A 64 -2.59 -1.91 -20.74
CA ASN A 64 -2.64 -1.15 -21.99
C ASN A 64 -1.26 -0.86 -22.58
N HIS A 65 -0.27 -1.70 -22.25
CA HIS A 65 1.04 -1.66 -22.90
C HIS A 65 0.96 -2.17 -24.33
N ASP A 66 1.58 -1.50 -25.27
CA ASP A 66 1.82 -1.96 -26.64
C ASP A 66 3.20 -1.50 -27.14
N ASN A 67 3.61 -2.05 -28.30
CA ASN A 67 4.95 -1.79 -28.86
C ASN A 67 5.18 -0.31 -29.21
N ASN A 68 4.14 0.45 -29.50
CA ASN A 68 4.21 1.87 -29.87
C ASN A 68 4.00 2.78 -28.66
N LYS A 69 3.47 2.24 -27.56
CA LYS A 69 3.06 3.01 -26.40
C LYS A 69 3.46 2.30 -25.11
N THR A 70 4.67 2.58 -24.66
CA THR A 70 5.19 1.99 -23.42
C THR A 70 4.29 2.35 -22.22
N ARG A 71 3.82 1.31 -21.53
CA ARG A 71 3.07 1.39 -20.29
C ARG A 71 3.54 0.27 -19.38
N LEU A 72 4.35 0.60 -18.40
CA LEU A 72 4.88 -0.36 -17.44
C LEU A 72 4.23 -0.14 -16.09
N GLY A 73 3.77 -1.22 -15.49
CA GLY A 73 3.31 -1.24 -14.12
C GLY A 73 4.48 -1.43 -13.18
N VAL A 74 4.64 -0.54 -12.22
CA VAL A 74 5.62 -0.61 -11.14
C VAL A 74 4.90 -0.91 -9.85
N LEU A 75 5.17 -2.07 -9.29
CA LEU A 75 4.47 -2.63 -8.12
C LEU A 75 5.38 -2.62 -6.90
N LEU A 76 4.91 -2.01 -5.82
CA LEU A 76 5.48 -2.13 -4.48
C LEU A 76 4.42 -2.71 -3.54
N CYS A 77 4.77 -3.80 -2.86
CA CYS A 77 3.95 -4.40 -1.81
C CYS A 77 4.38 -3.87 -0.44
N ILE A 78 3.39 -3.70 0.45
CA ILE A 78 3.56 -3.21 1.81
C ILE A 78 2.91 -4.20 2.74
N ASN A 79 3.69 -5.02 3.42
CA ASN A 79 3.18 -5.89 4.46
C ASN A 79 2.87 -5.08 5.72
N GLY A 80 1.78 -5.41 6.40
CA GLY A 80 1.48 -4.79 7.69
C GLY A 80 0.46 -3.65 7.66
N THR A 81 -0.23 -3.40 6.54
CA THR A 81 -1.26 -2.35 6.44
C THR A 81 -2.56 -2.74 7.17
N GLY A 82 -3.48 -3.41 6.51
CA GLY A 82 -4.74 -3.84 7.11
C GLY A 82 -4.55 -4.83 8.26
N ILE A 83 -3.49 -5.65 8.22
CA ILE A 83 -3.19 -6.58 9.32
C ILE A 83 -2.81 -5.82 10.61
N LEU A 84 -2.03 -4.73 10.52
CA LEU A 84 -1.74 -3.88 11.68
C LEU A 84 -3.02 -3.20 12.18
N ASN A 85 -3.82 -2.62 11.29
CA ASN A 85 -5.07 -1.98 11.67
C ASN A 85 -6.04 -2.95 12.36
N SER A 86 -6.14 -4.18 11.85
CA SER A 86 -6.92 -5.26 12.44
C SER A 86 -6.35 -5.72 13.79
N TRP A 87 -5.04 -5.80 13.93
CA TRP A 87 -4.37 -6.15 15.18
C TRP A 87 -4.64 -5.10 16.27
N VAL A 88 -4.51 -3.83 15.92
CA VAL A 88 -4.79 -2.70 16.82
C VAL A 88 -6.25 -2.72 17.26
N LYS A 89 -7.17 -3.01 16.34
CA LYS A 89 -8.60 -3.14 16.67
C LYS A 89 -8.84 -4.24 17.70
N ARG A 90 -8.21 -5.40 17.56
CA ARG A 90 -8.44 -6.55 18.45
C ARG A 90 -7.73 -6.45 19.80
N ASN A 91 -6.57 -5.78 19.86
CA ASN A 91 -5.70 -5.85 21.04
C ASN A 91 -5.58 -4.52 21.80
N ILE A 92 -5.84 -3.39 21.16
CA ILE A 92 -5.64 -2.05 21.74
C ILE A 92 -6.97 -1.30 21.90
N ALA A 93 -7.80 -1.34 20.87
CA ALA A 93 -9.08 -0.63 20.89
C ALA A 93 -10.07 -1.25 21.90
N PRO A 94 -11.11 -0.52 22.34
CA PRO A 94 -12.17 -1.11 23.16
C PRO A 94 -12.82 -2.32 22.50
N GLU A 95 -13.19 -3.31 23.30
CA GLU A 95 -13.86 -4.51 22.82
C GLU A 95 -15.15 -4.17 22.07
N GLY A 96 -15.43 -4.90 20.99
CA GLY A 96 -16.64 -4.72 20.18
C GLY A 96 -16.67 -3.48 19.29
N ILE A 97 -15.66 -2.61 19.35
CA ILE A 97 -15.63 -1.36 18.56
C ILE A 97 -15.68 -1.65 17.05
N SER A 98 -16.46 -0.89 16.30
CA SER A 98 -16.42 -0.88 14.83
C SER A 98 -15.18 -0.12 14.31
N TYR A 99 -14.80 -0.33 13.04
CA TYR A 99 -13.72 0.47 12.43
C TYR A 99 -14.05 1.97 12.36
N ASN A 100 -15.32 2.31 12.18
CA ASN A 100 -15.75 3.71 12.16
C ASN A 100 -15.54 4.38 13.51
N GLU A 101 -15.98 3.73 14.59
CA GLU A 101 -15.77 4.23 15.95
C GLU A 101 -14.28 4.27 16.33
N MET A 102 -13.48 3.30 15.85
CA MET A 102 -12.03 3.31 16.03
C MET A 102 -11.40 4.52 15.33
N ASN A 103 -11.86 4.89 14.13
CA ASN A 103 -11.41 6.08 13.43
C ASN A 103 -11.80 7.37 14.17
N ILE A 104 -13.01 7.42 14.72
CA ILE A 104 -13.44 8.54 15.57
C ILE A 104 -12.58 8.62 16.85
N LEU A 105 -12.20 7.48 17.43
CA LEU A 105 -11.31 7.45 18.58
C LEU A 105 -9.91 7.96 18.22
N ALA A 106 -9.35 7.52 17.08
CA ALA A 106 -8.07 7.98 16.57
C ALA A 106 -8.06 9.49 16.31
N SER A 107 -9.16 10.06 15.80
CA SER A 107 -9.26 11.50 15.50
C SER A 107 -9.18 12.40 16.73
N LYS A 108 -9.31 11.86 17.93
CA LYS A 108 -9.14 12.59 19.20
C LYS A 108 -7.66 12.83 19.54
N ALA A 109 -6.72 12.08 18.96
CA ALA A 109 -5.31 12.37 19.04
C ALA A 109 -4.92 13.34 17.91
N PRO A 110 -3.99 14.27 18.14
CA PRO A 110 -3.53 15.20 17.10
C PRO A 110 -2.77 14.45 16.01
N ILE A 111 -2.59 15.12 14.86
CA ILE A 111 -1.71 14.65 13.79
C ILE A 111 -0.29 14.53 14.36
N GLY A 112 0.39 13.41 14.06
CA GLY A 112 1.69 13.08 14.62
C GLY A 112 1.62 12.42 16.00
N SER A 113 0.39 12.15 16.52
CA SER A 113 0.14 11.38 17.76
C SER A 113 0.99 11.82 18.95
N ASP A 114 1.24 13.14 19.10
CA ASP A 114 2.14 13.74 20.11
C ASP A 114 3.52 13.08 20.15
N GLY A 115 4.05 12.66 18.99
CA GLY A 115 5.38 12.07 18.85
C GLY A 115 5.40 10.54 18.93
N VAL A 116 4.27 9.88 19.14
CA VAL A 116 4.21 8.41 19.02
C VAL A 116 4.23 8.02 17.54
N SER A 117 5.10 7.08 17.20
CA SER A 117 5.15 6.51 15.85
C SER A 117 5.18 4.98 15.89
N ILE A 118 4.58 4.36 14.90
CA ILE A 118 4.54 2.90 14.75
C ILE A 118 5.06 2.52 13.37
N LEU A 119 6.06 1.62 13.33
CA LEU A 119 6.51 0.99 12.10
C LEU A 119 5.66 -0.26 11.82
N PRO A 120 4.98 -0.36 10.64
CA PRO A 120 3.95 -1.36 10.40
C PRO A 120 4.49 -2.72 9.92
N PHE A 121 5.75 -3.06 10.18
CA PHE A 121 6.44 -4.19 9.56
C PHE A 121 6.49 -5.45 10.43
N GLY A 122 5.48 -5.67 11.28
CA GLY A 122 5.41 -6.86 12.15
C GLY A 122 5.33 -8.19 11.40
N ASN A 123 4.90 -8.17 10.14
CA ASN A 123 4.87 -9.31 9.24
C ASN A 123 5.97 -9.24 8.16
N GLY A 124 7.05 -8.50 8.45
CA GLY A 124 8.12 -8.26 7.50
C GLY A 124 7.85 -7.05 6.59
N ALA A 125 8.90 -6.59 5.95
CA ALA A 125 8.86 -5.47 5.01
C ALA A 125 9.16 -5.91 3.57
N GLU A 126 9.58 -7.14 3.37
CA GLU A 126 9.98 -7.70 2.09
C GLU A 126 10.93 -6.79 1.30
N ARG A 127 10.74 -6.73 -0.01
CA ARG A 127 11.56 -5.92 -0.91
C ARG A 127 11.54 -4.43 -0.60
N MET A 128 10.43 -3.90 -0.06
CA MET A 128 10.26 -2.49 0.26
C MET A 128 11.44 -1.94 1.08
N LEU A 129 11.96 -2.71 2.02
CA LEU A 129 13.12 -2.38 2.84
C LEU A 129 14.34 -3.28 2.53
N GLU A 130 14.50 -3.69 1.26
CA GLU A 130 15.65 -4.50 0.83
C GLU A 130 15.75 -5.83 1.60
N ASN A 131 14.61 -6.44 1.93
CA ASN A 131 14.46 -7.66 2.74
C ASN A 131 15.02 -7.56 4.17
N LYS A 132 15.13 -6.35 4.73
CA LYS A 132 15.54 -6.18 6.13
C LYS A 132 14.39 -6.53 7.07
N GLU A 133 14.66 -7.37 8.02
CA GLU A 133 13.71 -7.73 9.08
C GLU A 133 13.83 -6.75 10.24
N ILE A 134 13.02 -5.69 10.23
CA ILE A 134 13.02 -4.66 11.28
C ILE A 134 11.87 -4.82 12.27
N GLY A 135 10.87 -5.63 11.93
CA GLY A 135 9.68 -5.86 12.75
C GLY A 135 8.79 -4.63 12.93
N CYS A 136 7.80 -4.78 13.78
CA CYS A 136 6.99 -3.66 14.28
C CYS A 136 7.69 -3.01 15.47
N SER A 137 7.65 -1.70 15.56
CA SER A 137 8.11 -0.97 16.74
C SER A 137 7.21 0.20 17.06
N ILE A 138 7.01 0.46 18.36
CA ILE A 138 6.35 1.66 18.87
C ILE A 138 7.43 2.54 19.47
N ARG A 139 7.54 3.80 19.05
CA ARG A 139 8.54 4.76 19.51
C ARG A 139 7.87 6.01 20.04
N GLY A 140 8.57 6.71 20.94
CA GLY A 140 8.10 7.98 21.49
C GLY A 140 6.98 7.85 22.51
N LEU A 141 6.65 6.65 22.99
CA LEU A 141 5.59 6.45 23.96
C LEU A 141 5.97 7.03 25.33
N ASN A 142 5.11 7.91 25.85
CA ASN A 142 5.19 8.49 27.18
C ASN A 142 3.91 8.12 27.97
N PHE A 143 4.06 7.40 29.06
CA PHE A 143 2.93 6.85 29.83
C PHE A 143 2.08 7.90 30.54
N ASN A 144 2.56 9.12 30.69
CA ASN A 144 1.82 10.21 31.35
C ASN A 144 0.85 10.95 30.41
N ILE A 145 1.10 10.92 29.10
CA ILE A 145 0.35 11.72 28.13
C ILE A 145 -0.35 10.88 27.06
N HIS A 146 0.22 9.72 26.69
CA HIS A 146 -0.31 8.92 25.60
C HIS A 146 -1.35 7.91 26.10
N SER A 147 -2.39 7.73 25.30
CA SER A 147 -3.51 6.83 25.55
C SER A 147 -3.78 5.96 24.31
N LYS A 148 -4.81 5.10 24.38
CA LYS A 148 -5.22 4.24 23.27
C LYS A 148 -5.42 5.00 21.96
N GLN A 149 -6.00 6.20 22.01
CA GLN A 149 -6.24 7.03 20.82
C GLN A 149 -4.93 7.39 20.09
N HIS A 150 -3.87 7.68 20.82
CA HIS A 150 -2.56 7.97 20.24
C HIS A 150 -1.96 6.73 19.57
N ILE A 151 -2.07 5.55 20.18
CA ILE A 151 -1.59 4.29 19.60
C ILE A 151 -2.36 3.96 18.31
N ILE A 152 -3.69 4.09 18.33
CA ILE A 152 -4.53 3.83 17.16
C ILE A 152 -4.16 4.81 16.04
N ARG A 153 -4.04 6.10 16.35
CA ARG A 153 -3.64 7.14 15.41
C ARG A 153 -2.25 6.88 14.83
N ALA A 154 -1.26 6.61 15.68
CA ALA A 154 0.12 6.33 15.26
C ALA A 154 0.20 5.09 14.34
N ALA A 155 -0.60 4.06 14.58
CA ALA A 155 -0.67 2.89 13.70
C ALA A 155 -1.22 3.27 12.32
N GLN A 156 -2.29 4.04 12.25
CA GLN A 156 -2.87 4.51 11.00
C GLN A 156 -1.89 5.42 10.23
N GLU A 157 -1.21 6.32 10.92
CA GLU A 157 -0.19 7.18 10.32
C GLU A 157 1.01 6.38 9.82
N GLY A 158 1.48 5.39 10.58
CA GLY A 158 2.56 4.50 10.15
C GLY A 158 2.23 3.72 8.88
N ILE A 159 0.97 3.28 8.74
CA ILE A 159 0.46 2.67 7.50
C ILE A 159 0.54 3.69 6.35
N VAL A 160 0.02 4.90 6.53
CA VAL A 160 0.02 5.95 5.49
C VAL A 160 1.44 6.34 5.10
N PHE A 161 2.36 6.47 6.05
CA PHE A 161 3.77 6.76 5.78
C PHE A 161 4.46 5.65 4.99
N SER A 162 4.07 4.39 5.18
CA SER A 162 4.59 3.29 4.35
C SER A 162 4.13 3.39 2.89
N PHE A 163 2.90 3.83 2.64
CA PHE A 163 2.44 4.16 1.28
C PHE A 163 3.22 5.33 0.68
N LYS A 164 3.45 6.39 1.47
CA LYS A 164 4.25 7.55 1.01
C LYS A 164 5.66 7.13 0.63
N TYR A 165 6.29 6.26 1.42
CA TYR A 165 7.60 5.71 1.08
C TYR A 165 7.57 4.95 -0.26
N GLY A 166 6.53 4.16 -0.51
CA GLY A 166 6.36 3.49 -1.81
C GLY A 166 6.23 4.47 -2.97
N ILE A 167 5.52 5.57 -2.77
CA ILE A 167 5.42 6.66 -3.76
C ILE A 167 6.79 7.31 -3.97
N ASP A 168 7.57 7.56 -2.92
CA ASP A 168 8.91 8.12 -3.01
C ASP A 168 9.86 7.23 -3.83
N VAL A 169 9.76 5.91 -3.67
CA VAL A 169 10.52 4.96 -4.50
C VAL A 169 10.16 5.10 -5.98
N MET A 170 8.87 5.27 -6.30
CA MET A 170 8.42 5.48 -7.68
C MET A 170 8.91 6.82 -8.24
N GLU A 171 8.89 7.88 -7.44
CA GLU A 171 9.43 9.19 -7.83
C GLU A 171 10.95 9.13 -8.07
N GLN A 172 11.71 8.39 -7.26
CA GLN A 172 13.13 8.12 -7.49
C GLN A 172 13.39 7.37 -8.81
N MET A 173 12.43 6.57 -9.26
CA MET A 173 12.46 5.92 -10.58
C MET A 173 12.05 6.86 -11.73
N GLY A 174 11.77 8.13 -11.47
CA GLY A 174 11.39 9.12 -12.47
C GLY A 174 9.90 9.14 -12.81
N ILE A 175 9.05 8.46 -12.07
CA ILE A 175 7.60 8.55 -12.23
C ILE A 175 7.15 9.88 -11.63
N LYS A 176 6.74 10.82 -12.47
CA LYS A 176 6.13 12.09 -12.02
C LYS A 176 4.70 11.83 -11.62
N VAL A 177 4.46 11.71 -10.33
CA VAL A 177 3.12 11.44 -9.77
C VAL A 177 2.18 12.59 -10.08
N LYS A 178 1.05 12.28 -10.72
CA LYS A 178 0.01 13.24 -11.12
C LYS A 178 -1.28 13.01 -10.36
N LYS A 179 -1.62 11.74 -10.12
CA LYS A 179 -2.88 11.36 -9.53
C LYS A 179 -2.75 10.04 -8.78
N ILE A 180 -3.38 9.96 -7.63
CA ILE A 180 -3.47 8.74 -6.83
C ILE A 180 -4.94 8.36 -6.74
N HIS A 181 -5.25 7.12 -7.14
CA HIS A 181 -6.54 6.50 -6.99
C HIS A 181 -6.46 5.53 -5.82
N ALA A 182 -7.19 5.81 -4.76
CA ALA A 182 -7.27 4.94 -3.60
C ALA A 182 -8.48 4.00 -3.73
N GLY A 183 -8.24 2.74 -3.44
CA GLY A 183 -9.27 1.71 -3.40
C GLY A 183 -9.05 0.78 -2.20
N HIS A 184 -10.07 -0.01 -1.89
CA HIS A 184 -9.95 -1.13 -0.96
C HIS A 184 -10.18 -2.44 -1.74
N ALA A 185 -9.54 -3.51 -1.26
CA ALA A 185 -9.79 -4.86 -1.74
C ALA A 185 -11.00 -5.46 -1.03
#